data_487335796dba78180979e2b02ec10ea8
#
_entry.id   487335796dba78180979e2b02ec10ea8
#
_cell.length_a   1.000
_cell.length_b   1.000
_cell.length_c   1.000
_cell.angle_alpha   90.00
_cell.angle_beta   90.00
_cell.angle_gamma   90.00
#
_symmetry.space_group_name_H-M   'P 1'
#
loop_
_entity.id
_entity.type
_entity.pdbx_description
1 polymer ?
#
loop_
_entity_poly.entity_id
_entity_poly.type
_entity_poly.pdbx_seq_one_letter_code
_entity_poly.pdbx_strand_id
1 'polypeptide(L)'
;MKSHSFFSILLSGLFLVTLAACDPQPKETEVPYTELKHYFFRNDAELPSNPRIDTQERFDSLFGMARVMGAEGQPTRVDFESQFVIAVVMPITNQQTELGDAHLYATYDLLGHSVLRFKYSVHRDEETLSYSMQPILLIAVDRQYDAERIDLCEVEDE
;
A
#
# COMPACT_ATOMS: atom_id res chain seq x y z
N MET A 1 -76.19 26.19 30.29
CA MET A 1 -76.30 25.52 28.99
C MET A 1 -75.19 25.99 28.09
N LYS A 2 -74.57 25.07 27.41
CA LYS A 2 -73.49 25.10 26.45
C LYS A 2 -72.07 24.88 27.09
N SER A 3 -71.78 23.61 27.10
CA SER A 3 -70.47 23.03 27.30
C SER A 3 -69.56 23.33 26.06
N HIS A 4 -68.38 23.86 26.30
CA HIS A 4 -67.32 23.90 25.33
C HIS A 4 -66.16 23.03 25.80
N SER A 5 -66.08 21.85 25.19
CA SER A 5 -65.02 20.91 25.39
C SER A 5 -63.73 21.43 24.71
N PHE A 6 -62.72 21.78 25.47
CA PHE A 6 -61.38 22.09 24.97
C PHE A 6 -60.63 20.80 24.74
N PHE A 7 -60.45 20.43 23.49
CA PHE A 7 -59.61 19.29 23.07
C PHE A 7 -58.15 19.75 23.04
N SER A 8 -57.41 19.42 24.09
CA SER A 8 -55.97 19.71 24.17
C SER A 8 -55.20 18.69 23.38
N ILE A 9 -54.72 19.06 22.19
CA ILE A 9 -53.83 18.23 21.38
C ILE A 9 -52.41 18.36 21.94
N LEU A 10 -51.95 17.31 22.63
CA LEU A 10 -50.59 17.18 23.09
C LEU A 10 -49.71 16.70 21.90
N LEU A 11 -49.06 17.68 21.24
CA LEU A 11 -48.08 17.38 20.17
C LEU A 11 -46.76 16.89 20.78
N SER A 12 -46.63 15.59 20.93
CA SER A 12 -45.42 14.94 21.39
C SER A 12 -44.36 14.98 20.27
N GLY A 13 -43.45 15.96 20.37
CA GLY A 13 -42.30 16.06 19.45
C GLY A 13 -41.32 14.93 19.70
N LEU A 14 -41.35 13.93 18.83
CA LEU A 14 -40.33 12.87 18.77
C LEU A 14 -39.02 13.46 18.25
N PHE A 15 -38.14 13.83 19.19
CA PHE A 15 -36.78 14.29 18.86
C PHE A 15 -35.94 13.09 18.42
N LEU A 16 -35.84 12.89 17.11
CA LEU A 16 -34.99 11.85 16.52
C LEU A 16 -33.53 12.29 16.66
N VAL A 17 -32.86 11.87 17.73
CA VAL A 17 -31.40 12.03 17.85
C VAL A 17 -30.76 11.06 16.88
N THR A 18 -30.35 11.53 15.72
CA THR A 18 -29.45 10.79 14.84
C THR A 18 -28.08 10.81 15.48
N LEU A 19 -27.74 9.71 16.17
CA LEU A 19 -26.37 9.40 16.52
C LEU A 19 -25.61 9.19 15.21
N ALA A 20 -24.90 10.22 14.76
CA ALA A 20 -23.84 10.06 13.77
C ALA A 20 -22.77 9.16 14.43
N ALA A 21 -22.84 7.87 14.13
CA ALA A 21 -21.76 6.96 14.43
C ALA A 21 -20.58 7.42 13.55
N CYS A 22 -19.66 8.20 14.12
CA CYS A 22 -18.32 8.33 13.57
C CYS A 22 -17.69 6.95 13.72
N ASP A 23 -17.67 6.17 12.64
CA ASP A 23 -16.78 5.02 12.54
C ASP A 23 -15.37 5.57 12.74
N PRO A 24 -14.65 5.18 13.81
CA PRO A 24 -13.28 5.60 14.00
C PRO A 24 -12.45 4.93 12.88
N GLN A 25 -12.17 5.68 11.82
CA GLN A 25 -11.20 5.25 10.82
C GLN A 25 -9.91 4.90 11.56
N PRO A 26 -9.35 3.70 11.33
CA PRO A 26 -8.10 3.32 11.98
C PRO A 26 -7.03 4.38 11.65
N LYS A 27 -6.41 4.93 12.68
CA LYS A 27 -5.42 5.98 12.54
C LYS A 27 -4.23 5.44 11.75
N GLU A 28 -3.98 5.98 10.57
CA GLU A 28 -2.79 5.71 9.77
C GLU A 28 -1.65 6.63 10.23
N THR A 29 -0.47 6.05 10.40
CA THR A 29 0.77 6.79 10.72
C THR A 29 1.76 6.50 9.60
N GLU A 30 2.28 7.53 8.96
CA GLU A 30 3.25 7.39 7.88
C GLU A 30 4.56 6.79 8.41
N VAL A 31 5.10 5.84 7.65
CA VAL A 31 6.33 5.11 7.96
C VAL A 31 7.39 5.47 6.93
N PRO A 32 8.59 5.91 7.36
CA PRO A 32 9.68 6.18 6.45
C PRO A 32 10.21 4.88 5.83
N TYR A 33 10.61 4.95 4.58
CA TYR A 33 11.22 3.85 3.84
C TYR A 33 12.31 4.36 2.88
N THR A 34 13.09 3.45 2.32
CA THR A 34 14.04 3.73 1.25
C THR A 34 13.62 2.99 -0.01
N GLU A 35 13.40 3.71 -1.11
CA GLU A 35 13.15 3.09 -2.41
C GLU A 35 14.42 2.42 -2.93
N LEU A 36 14.28 1.16 -3.40
CA LEU A 36 15.39 0.39 -3.93
C LEU A 36 15.43 0.53 -5.45
N LYS A 37 16.50 1.14 -5.94
CA LYS A 37 16.71 1.41 -7.36
C LYS A 37 17.70 0.45 -7.97
N HIS A 38 17.61 0.28 -9.31
CA HIS A 38 18.51 -0.53 -10.12
C HIS A 38 18.45 -2.03 -9.83
N TYR A 39 17.22 -2.52 -9.72
CA TYR A 39 16.91 -3.94 -9.66
C TYR A 39 15.94 -4.33 -10.79
N PHE A 40 15.90 -5.61 -11.11
CA PHE A 40 14.90 -6.21 -11.98
C PHE A 40 14.44 -7.53 -11.39
N PHE A 41 13.20 -7.92 -11.68
CA PHE A 41 12.70 -9.24 -11.29
C PHE A 41 13.28 -10.30 -12.24
N ARG A 42 13.77 -11.39 -11.68
CA ARG A 42 14.45 -12.44 -12.46
C ARG A 42 13.43 -13.23 -13.26
N ASN A 43 13.74 -13.50 -14.54
CA ASN A 43 12.85 -14.23 -15.46
C ASN A 43 12.61 -15.69 -15.06
N ASP A 44 13.50 -16.28 -14.25
CA ASP A 44 13.43 -17.64 -13.75
C ASP A 44 12.80 -17.75 -12.36
N ALA A 45 12.38 -16.62 -11.78
CA ALA A 45 11.76 -16.56 -10.47
C ALA A 45 10.23 -16.65 -10.57
N GLU A 46 9.61 -17.28 -9.58
CA GLU A 46 8.16 -17.26 -9.40
C GLU A 46 7.72 -16.01 -8.64
N LEU A 47 6.56 -15.46 -9.03
CA LEU A 47 5.98 -14.31 -8.34
C LEU A 47 5.80 -14.61 -6.85
N PRO A 48 6.28 -13.75 -5.97
CA PRO A 48 6.16 -13.98 -4.53
C PRO A 48 4.70 -13.88 -4.08
N SER A 49 4.23 -14.89 -3.36
CA SER A 49 2.89 -14.88 -2.75
C SER A 49 2.79 -13.95 -1.53
N ASN A 50 3.94 -13.60 -0.93
CA ASN A 50 4.06 -12.64 0.17
C ASN A 50 4.93 -11.47 -0.32
N PRO A 51 4.47 -10.23 -0.19
CA PRO A 51 5.25 -9.06 -0.60
C PRO A 51 6.48 -8.82 0.29
N ARG A 52 6.55 -9.44 1.48
CA ARG A 52 7.63 -9.27 2.44
C ARG A 52 8.81 -10.18 2.14
N ILE A 53 10.01 -9.61 2.18
CA ILE A 53 11.27 -10.32 2.00
C ILE A 53 12.20 -9.97 3.16
N ASP A 54 12.58 -10.98 3.93
CA ASP A 54 13.29 -10.81 5.20
C ASP A 54 14.78 -11.15 5.12
N THR A 55 15.25 -11.76 4.03
CA THR A 55 16.63 -12.24 3.92
C THR A 55 17.25 -11.89 2.59
N GLN A 56 18.57 -11.68 2.60
CA GLN A 56 19.37 -11.46 1.40
C GLN A 56 19.24 -12.62 0.41
N GLU A 57 19.27 -13.86 0.89
CA GLU A 57 19.15 -15.06 0.04
C GLU A 57 17.83 -15.06 -0.73
N ARG A 58 16.71 -14.76 -0.04
CA ARG A 58 15.40 -14.68 -0.70
C ARG A 58 15.36 -13.53 -1.69
N PHE A 59 15.92 -12.38 -1.33
CA PHE A 59 15.99 -11.22 -2.22
C PHE A 59 16.78 -11.54 -3.49
N ASP A 60 17.96 -12.12 -3.38
CA ASP A 60 18.82 -12.49 -4.51
C ASP A 60 18.22 -13.60 -5.39
N SER A 61 17.35 -14.43 -4.82
CA SER A 61 16.60 -15.44 -5.59
C SER A 61 15.52 -14.82 -6.49
N LEU A 62 15.02 -13.64 -6.15
CA LEU A 62 13.92 -12.95 -6.85
C LEU A 62 14.41 -11.82 -7.74
N PHE A 63 15.44 -11.10 -7.31
CA PHE A 63 15.89 -9.87 -7.97
C PHE A 63 17.34 -9.94 -8.41
N GLY A 64 17.60 -9.40 -9.58
CA GLY A 64 18.94 -9.18 -10.11
C GLY A 64 19.29 -7.69 -10.08
N MET A 65 20.57 -7.38 -10.02
CA MET A 65 21.09 -6.01 -10.06
C MET A 65 21.17 -5.51 -11.50
N ALA A 66 20.44 -4.44 -11.81
CA ALA A 66 20.55 -3.69 -13.06
C ALA A 66 21.62 -2.60 -12.88
N ARG A 67 22.80 -2.84 -13.44
CA ARG A 67 23.88 -1.84 -13.41
C ARG A 67 23.68 -0.84 -14.53
N VAL A 68 23.51 0.43 -14.18
CA VAL A 68 23.45 1.54 -15.12
C VAL A 68 24.80 2.26 -15.09
N MET A 69 25.27 2.73 -16.26
CA MET A 69 26.53 3.48 -16.32
C MET A 69 26.36 4.85 -15.65
N GLY A 70 27.33 5.23 -14.84
CA GLY A 70 27.38 6.50 -14.11
C GLY A 70 27.53 6.35 -12.61
N ALA A 71 27.78 7.47 -11.93
CA ALA A 71 28.02 7.48 -10.47
C ALA A 71 26.79 7.07 -9.65
N GLU A 72 25.59 7.27 -10.18
CA GLU A 72 24.31 6.93 -9.54
C GLU A 72 23.75 5.57 -10.00
N GLY A 73 24.47 4.85 -10.85
CA GLY A 73 24.03 3.57 -11.42
C GLY A 73 24.24 2.35 -10.52
N GLN A 74 24.58 2.55 -9.26
CA GLN A 74 24.74 1.43 -8.32
C GLN A 74 23.40 1.08 -7.69
N PRO A 75 23.10 -0.23 -7.55
CA PRO A 75 21.91 -0.68 -6.82
C PRO A 75 21.91 -0.18 -5.38
N THR A 76 20.76 0.24 -4.91
CA THR A 76 20.55 0.60 -3.50
C THR A 76 20.76 -0.63 -2.62
N ARG A 77 21.62 -0.53 -1.63
CA ARG A 77 21.92 -1.65 -0.72
C ARG A 77 20.85 -1.75 0.37
N VAL A 78 20.54 -2.99 0.75
CA VAL A 78 19.66 -3.32 1.87
C VAL A 78 20.49 -3.97 2.97
N ASP A 79 20.26 -3.55 4.19
CA ASP A 79 20.80 -4.20 5.39
C ASP A 79 19.71 -5.09 6.02
N PHE A 80 19.68 -6.36 5.68
CA PHE A 80 18.68 -7.31 6.19
C PHE A 80 18.80 -7.63 7.68
N GLU A 81 19.83 -7.15 8.37
CA GLU A 81 19.89 -7.25 9.85
C GLU A 81 18.95 -6.24 10.49
N SER A 82 18.86 -5.04 9.92
CA SER A 82 18.04 -3.93 10.44
C SER A 82 16.78 -3.64 9.62
N GLN A 83 16.67 -4.18 8.39
CA GLN A 83 15.60 -3.88 7.44
C GLN A 83 14.94 -5.14 6.89
N PHE A 84 13.78 -4.99 6.33
CA PHE A 84 13.13 -5.95 5.42
C PHE A 84 12.66 -5.21 4.17
N VAL A 85 12.38 -5.95 3.10
CA VAL A 85 11.92 -5.38 1.84
C VAL A 85 10.43 -5.68 1.64
N ILE A 86 9.70 -4.67 1.15
CA ILE A 86 8.35 -4.84 0.59
C ILE A 86 8.49 -4.73 -0.92
N ALA A 87 7.97 -5.74 -1.64
CA ALA A 87 8.07 -5.86 -3.08
C ALA A 87 6.69 -5.86 -3.74
N VAL A 88 6.49 -4.95 -4.67
CA VAL A 88 5.41 -5.02 -5.67
C VAL A 88 6.02 -5.51 -6.96
N VAL A 89 5.49 -6.61 -7.51
CA VAL A 89 5.92 -7.18 -8.78
C VAL A 89 4.69 -7.35 -9.66
N MET A 90 4.64 -6.58 -10.75
CA MET A 90 3.52 -6.62 -11.69
C MET A 90 3.69 -7.79 -12.69
N PRO A 91 2.61 -8.23 -13.34
CA PRO A 91 2.72 -9.14 -14.48
C PRO A 91 3.56 -8.56 -15.61
N ILE A 92 4.14 -9.45 -16.44
CA ILE A 92 4.83 -9.04 -17.67
C ILE A 92 3.82 -8.35 -18.60
N THR A 93 4.22 -7.20 -19.13
CA THR A 93 3.42 -6.39 -20.03
C THR A 93 4.28 -5.85 -21.18
N ASN A 94 3.65 -5.54 -22.32
CA ASN A 94 4.24 -4.75 -23.41
C ASN A 94 3.69 -3.31 -23.45
N GLN A 95 2.94 -2.91 -22.44
CA GLN A 95 2.48 -1.54 -22.27
C GLN A 95 3.45 -0.83 -21.31
N GLN A 96 3.85 0.40 -21.65
CA GLN A 96 4.67 1.18 -20.74
C GLN A 96 3.92 1.38 -19.42
N THR A 97 4.51 0.90 -18.35
CA THR A 97 3.88 0.90 -17.02
C THR A 97 4.89 1.37 -15.98
N GLU A 98 4.52 2.41 -15.26
CA GLU A 98 5.31 2.97 -14.18
C GLU A 98 4.56 2.82 -12.85
N LEU A 99 5.31 2.49 -11.80
CA LEU A 99 4.83 2.43 -10.42
C LEU A 99 5.37 3.64 -9.68
N GLY A 100 4.50 4.40 -9.03
CA GLY A 100 4.89 5.66 -8.39
C GLY A 100 4.01 6.02 -7.18
N ASP A 101 4.13 7.26 -6.73
CA ASP A 101 3.36 7.87 -5.64
C ASP A 101 3.20 6.95 -4.42
N ALA A 102 4.32 6.36 -4.03
CA ALA A 102 4.35 5.35 -2.99
C ALA A 102 4.30 5.97 -1.59
N HIS A 103 3.42 5.44 -0.74
CA HIS A 103 3.31 5.81 0.66
C HIS A 103 3.13 4.57 1.52
N LEU A 104 3.84 4.53 2.64
CA LEU A 104 3.75 3.44 3.60
C LEU A 104 3.12 3.95 4.90
N TYR A 105 2.09 3.25 5.38
CA TYR A 105 1.40 3.58 6.62
C TYR A 105 1.36 2.40 7.57
N ALA A 106 1.61 2.67 8.85
CA ALA A 106 1.31 1.75 9.94
C ALA A 106 -0.11 2.01 10.46
N THR A 107 -0.88 0.95 10.63
CA THR A 107 -2.25 1.00 11.14
C THR A 107 -2.59 -0.30 11.88
N TYR A 108 -3.81 -0.42 12.35
CA TYR A 108 -4.36 -1.62 12.97
C TYR A 108 -5.64 -2.03 12.25
N ASP A 109 -5.88 -3.33 12.15
CA ASP A 109 -7.16 -3.82 11.66
C ASP A 109 -8.25 -3.76 12.76
N LEU A 110 -9.46 -4.15 12.42
CA LEU A 110 -10.61 -4.16 13.35
C LEU A 110 -10.44 -5.10 14.55
N LEU A 111 -9.52 -6.05 14.46
CA LEU A 111 -9.19 -7.02 15.51
C LEU A 111 -7.99 -6.58 16.36
N GLY A 112 -7.34 -5.47 15.99
CA GLY A 112 -6.19 -4.91 16.68
C GLY A 112 -4.84 -5.46 16.21
N HIS A 113 -4.78 -6.22 15.10
CA HIS A 113 -3.53 -6.67 14.52
C HIS A 113 -2.83 -5.51 13.82
N SER A 114 -1.51 -5.46 13.93
CA SER A 114 -0.68 -4.47 13.26
C SER A 114 -0.61 -4.74 11.76
N VAL A 115 -0.79 -3.69 10.95
CA VAL A 115 -0.80 -3.75 9.49
C VAL A 115 0.08 -2.66 8.93
N LEU A 116 0.97 -3.01 8.00
CA LEU A 116 1.59 -2.03 7.11
C LEU A 116 0.78 -1.97 5.81
N ARG A 117 0.30 -0.77 5.49
CA ARG A 117 -0.43 -0.51 4.24
C ARG A 117 0.46 0.25 3.28
N PHE A 118 0.83 -0.41 2.20
CA PHE A 118 1.66 0.18 1.14
C PHE A 118 0.78 0.60 -0.02
N LYS A 119 0.58 1.92 -0.16
CA LYS A 119 -0.20 2.54 -1.23
C LYS A 119 0.75 2.96 -2.34
N TYR A 120 0.39 2.70 -3.59
CA TYR A 120 1.18 3.07 -4.77
C TYR A 120 0.25 3.28 -5.97
N SER A 121 0.65 4.15 -6.90
CA SER A 121 -0.05 4.34 -8.17
C SER A 121 0.55 3.47 -9.26
N VAL A 122 -0.26 3.16 -10.28
CA VAL A 122 0.16 2.43 -11.49
C VAL A 122 -0.26 3.25 -12.69
N HIS A 123 0.69 3.95 -13.27
CA HIS A 123 0.48 4.69 -14.52
C HIS A 123 0.74 3.79 -15.73
N ARG A 124 -0.22 3.70 -16.65
CA ARG A 124 -0.12 2.91 -17.89
C ARG A 124 -0.34 3.82 -19.07
N ASP A 125 0.68 3.95 -19.90
CA ASP A 125 0.56 4.67 -21.17
C ASP A 125 -0.25 3.85 -22.17
N GLU A 126 -0.93 4.52 -23.10
CA GLU A 126 -1.62 3.85 -24.19
C GLU A 126 -0.65 3.24 -25.23
N GLU A 127 0.62 3.65 -25.20
CA GLU A 127 1.64 3.21 -26.13
C GLU A 127 2.07 1.78 -25.86
N THR A 128 2.09 0.97 -26.93
CA THR A 128 2.57 -0.41 -26.90
C THR A 128 4.05 -0.45 -27.25
N LEU A 129 4.84 -1.03 -26.36
CA LEU A 129 6.28 -1.21 -26.54
C LEU A 129 6.60 -2.37 -27.51
N SER A 130 7.72 -2.28 -28.21
CA SER A 130 8.24 -3.37 -29.06
C SER A 130 8.91 -4.50 -28.25
N TYR A 131 8.99 -4.37 -26.93
CA TYR A 131 9.55 -5.33 -25.98
C TYR A 131 8.61 -5.49 -24.79
N SER A 132 8.81 -6.56 -24.03
CA SER A 132 8.08 -6.78 -22.78
C SER A 132 8.90 -6.29 -21.60
N MET A 133 8.20 -5.73 -20.59
CA MET A 133 8.77 -5.32 -19.31
C MET A 133 8.02 -5.98 -18.17
N GLN A 134 8.64 -6.03 -17.02
CA GLN A 134 7.99 -6.45 -15.77
C GLN A 134 8.21 -5.35 -14.74
N PRO A 135 7.20 -4.49 -14.49
CA PRO A 135 7.33 -3.39 -13.55
C PRO A 135 7.47 -3.92 -12.12
N ILE A 136 8.38 -3.32 -11.37
CA ILE A 136 8.59 -3.61 -9.95
C ILE A 136 8.70 -2.31 -9.17
N LEU A 137 8.27 -2.36 -7.91
CA LEU A 137 8.52 -1.32 -6.93
C LEU A 137 8.99 -1.97 -5.63
N LEU A 138 10.17 -1.60 -5.19
CA LEU A 138 10.84 -2.19 -4.03
C LEU A 138 11.14 -1.10 -3.01
N ILE A 139 10.80 -1.35 -1.75
CA ILE A 139 11.16 -0.47 -0.65
C ILE A 139 11.81 -1.24 0.48
N ALA A 140 12.82 -0.65 1.12
CA ALA A 140 13.41 -1.15 2.36
C ALA A 140 12.80 -0.40 3.56
N VAL A 141 12.36 -1.15 4.55
CA VAL A 141 11.67 -0.66 5.76
C VAL A 141 12.45 -1.14 6.98
N ASP A 142 12.65 -0.25 7.94
CA ASP A 142 13.30 -0.57 9.21
C ASP A 142 12.44 -1.56 10.02
N ARG A 143 13.09 -2.56 10.64
CA ARG A 143 12.41 -3.61 11.42
C ARG A 143 11.68 -3.11 12.66
N GLN A 144 11.97 -1.88 13.13
CA GLN A 144 11.16 -1.26 14.20
C GLN A 144 9.69 -1.05 13.82
N TYR A 145 9.38 -0.99 12.50
CA TYR A 145 8.03 -0.86 11.96
C TYR A 145 7.43 -2.22 11.54
N ASP A 146 7.93 -3.32 12.09
CA ASP A 146 7.41 -4.65 11.79
C ASP A 146 5.90 -4.75 12.09
N ALA A 147 5.18 -5.51 11.28
CA ALA A 147 3.74 -5.72 11.40
C ALA A 147 3.37 -7.16 11.05
N GLU A 148 2.24 -7.61 11.59
CA GLU A 148 1.73 -8.95 11.36
C GLU A 148 1.29 -9.18 9.91
N ARG A 149 0.89 -8.10 9.23
CA ARG A 149 0.43 -8.16 7.83
C ARG A 149 0.90 -6.94 7.03
N ILE A 150 1.08 -7.17 5.73
CA ILE A 150 1.34 -6.11 4.76
C ILE A 150 0.23 -6.15 3.71
N ASP A 151 -0.47 -5.03 3.55
CA ASP A 151 -1.49 -4.82 2.53
C ASP A 151 -0.91 -3.96 1.41
N LEU A 152 -0.94 -4.48 0.18
CA LEU A 152 -0.60 -3.73 -1.02
C LEU A 152 -1.87 -3.09 -1.59
N CYS A 153 -1.88 -1.78 -1.75
CA CYS A 153 -3.02 -1.00 -2.20
C CYS A 153 -2.63 -0.19 -3.43
N GLU A 154 -3.09 -0.64 -4.61
CA GLU A 154 -3.05 0.18 -5.81
C GLU A 154 -4.07 1.32 -5.65
N VAL A 155 -3.64 2.57 -5.88
CA VAL A 155 -4.50 3.75 -5.88
C VAL A 155 -4.59 4.28 -7.31
N GLU A 156 -5.78 4.70 -7.72
CA GLU A 156 -5.96 5.33 -9.03
C GLU A 156 -5.38 6.75 -8.98
N ASP A 157 -4.69 7.16 -10.05
CA ASP A 157 -4.27 8.54 -10.23
C ASP A 157 -5.51 9.43 -10.39
N GLU A 158 -5.62 10.49 -9.56
CA GLU A 158 -6.69 11.50 -9.68
C GLU A 158 -6.44 12.48 -10.82
#